data_36a017ba92cb0222bbe63198a6dd4cb2
#
_entry.id   36a017ba92cb0222bbe63198a6dd4cb2
#
_cell.length_a   1.000
_cell.length_b   1.000
_cell.length_c   1.000
_cell.angle_alpha   90.00
_cell.angle_beta   90.00
_cell.angle_gamma   90.00
#
_symmetry.space_group_name_H-M   'P 1'
#
loop_
_entity.id
_entity.type
_entity.pdbx_description
1 polymer ?
#
loop_
_entity_poly.entity_id
_entity_poly.type
_entity_poly.pdbx_seq_one_letter_code
_entity_poly.pdbx_strand_id
1 'polypeptide(L)'
;VRRARAGLADPQRPNGSFLFLGPTGVGKTELCKALADYLFDSEQAMVRIDMSEFMEQHSVARLIGAPPGYVGYEEGGYLTEAVRRRPYSLLLLDEVEKAHPDVFNILLQVLEDGRLTDGQGRTVDFRNTVVVMTSNLGAVHIREALEENDATADRGALKATIQAKVMADVASHFRPEFLNRIDESVVFHALEQSHIADIAALQLAAVSARLTDRSLTLSVADEVVAHLADQGFDPVYGARPLKRAIQRLIENPLAEALLAGDFSPGDTIQATMSGSELRFDKATTMVDAA
;
A
#
# COMPACT_ATOMS: atom_id res chain seq x y z
N VAL A 1 -5.28 13.11 10.75
CA VAL A 1 -4.15 12.70 11.61
C VAL A 1 -3.61 13.85 12.46
N ARG A 2 -3.15 15.01 11.91
CA ARG A 2 -2.61 16.14 12.71
C ARG A 2 -3.61 16.66 13.75
N ARG A 3 -4.91 16.79 13.38
CA ARG A 3 -5.97 17.20 14.31
C ARG A 3 -6.16 16.19 15.46
N ALA A 4 -6.08 14.90 15.17
CA ALA A 4 -6.18 13.85 16.18
C ALA A 4 -5.00 13.91 17.16
N ARG A 5 -3.77 14.04 16.64
CA ARG A 5 -2.56 14.22 17.50
C ARG A 5 -2.61 15.50 18.36
N ALA A 6 -3.24 16.55 17.87
CA ALA A 6 -3.43 17.80 18.62
C ALA A 6 -4.60 17.76 19.60
N GLY A 7 -5.32 16.63 19.72
CA GLY A 7 -6.50 16.52 20.59
C GLY A 7 -7.72 17.31 20.11
N LEU A 8 -7.74 17.68 18.81
CA LEU A 8 -8.80 18.48 18.19
C LEU A 8 -9.78 17.63 17.34
N ALA A 9 -9.60 16.31 17.31
CA ALA A 9 -10.53 15.39 16.65
C ALA A 9 -11.67 15.02 17.61
N ASP A 10 -12.78 14.54 17.03
CA ASP A 10 -13.88 14.00 17.82
C ASP A 10 -13.42 12.77 18.62
N PRO A 11 -13.50 12.78 19.95
CA PRO A 11 -13.00 11.69 20.79
C PRO A 11 -13.82 10.40 20.67
N GLN A 12 -14.96 10.44 20.00
CA GLN A 12 -15.81 9.26 19.78
C GLN A 12 -15.55 8.56 18.46
N ARG A 13 -14.74 9.14 17.57
CA ARG A 13 -14.43 8.61 16.24
C ARG A 13 -13.01 8.07 16.16
N PRO A 14 -12.69 7.21 15.16
CA PRO A 14 -11.30 6.86 14.86
C PRO A 14 -10.40 8.09 14.68
N ASN A 15 -9.10 7.95 14.91
CA ASN A 15 -8.10 9.03 14.75
C ASN A 15 -8.04 9.63 13.34
N GLY A 16 -8.63 8.96 12.37
CA GLY A 16 -8.84 9.42 11.01
C GLY A 16 -9.42 8.32 10.14
N SER A 17 -10.18 8.73 9.13
CA SER A 17 -10.80 7.85 8.15
C SER A 17 -10.53 8.40 6.75
N PHE A 18 -9.96 7.55 5.88
CA PHE A 18 -9.50 7.94 4.54
C PHE A 18 -10.01 6.97 3.49
N LEU A 19 -10.36 7.51 2.32
CA LEU A 19 -10.67 6.72 1.14
C LEU A 19 -9.62 7.01 0.06
N PHE A 20 -8.80 6.01 -0.28
CA PHE A 20 -7.76 6.09 -1.30
C PHE A 20 -8.29 5.53 -2.61
N LEU A 21 -8.40 6.38 -3.62
CA LEU A 21 -9.00 6.11 -4.92
C LEU A 21 -7.93 6.07 -6.01
N GLY A 22 -8.09 5.23 -7.02
CA GLY A 22 -7.21 5.21 -8.18
C GLY A 22 -6.74 3.82 -8.60
N PRO A 23 -5.95 3.73 -9.68
CA PRO A 23 -5.56 2.46 -10.28
C PRO A 23 -4.71 1.60 -9.34
N THR A 24 -4.57 0.32 -9.69
CA THR A 24 -3.68 -0.60 -8.97
C THR A 24 -2.21 -0.21 -9.21
N GLY A 25 -1.33 -0.53 -8.25
CA GLY A 25 0.11 -0.35 -8.42
C GLY A 25 0.64 1.07 -8.30
N VAL A 26 -0.20 2.04 -7.86
CA VAL A 26 0.22 3.45 -7.66
C VAL A 26 0.76 3.75 -6.25
N GLY A 27 0.87 2.73 -5.38
CA GLY A 27 1.46 2.89 -4.05
C GLY A 27 0.47 3.09 -2.90
N LYS A 28 -0.85 2.89 -3.08
CA LYS A 28 -1.85 3.03 -2.00
C LYS A 28 -1.48 2.23 -0.75
N THR A 29 -1.15 0.95 -0.91
CA THR A 29 -0.77 0.06 0.20
C THR A 29 0.59 0.43 0.81
N GLU A 30 1.56 0.86 0.00
CA GLU A 30 2.87 1.27 0.51
C GLU A 30 2.77 2.56 1.33
N LEU A 31 1.91 3.51 0.93
CA LEU A 31 1.61 4.68 1.74
C LEU A 31 1.00 4.29 3.10
N CYS A 32 0.14 3.26 3.13
CA CYS A 32 -0.44 2.77 4.39
C CYS A 32 0.63 2.17 5.31
N LYS A 33 1.61 1.43 4.78
CA LYS A 33 2.74 0.92 5.57
C LYS A 33 3.60 2.05 6.14
N ALA A 34 4.00 3.00 5.29
CA ALA A 34 4.75 4.16 5.73
C ALA A 34 3.99 5.00 6.76
N LEU A 35 2.66 5.10 6.63
CA LEU A 35 1.81 5.79 7.58
C LEU A 35 1.71 5.02 8.91
N ALA A 36 1.64 3.69 8.88
CA ALA A 36 1.64 2.85 10.08
C ALA A 36 2.97 2.98 10.85
N ASP A 37 4.09 2.94 10.13
CA ASP A 37 5.42 3.16 10.71
C ASP A 37 5.53 4.56 11.33
N TYR A 38 5.13 5.60 10.60
CA TYR A 38 5.17 6.98 11.09
C TYR A 38 4.28 7.26 12.31
N LEU A 39 3.13 6.59 12.42
CA LEU A 39 2.15 6.85 13.48
C LEU A 39 2.34 5.96 14.71
N PHE A 40 2.78 4.73 14.49
CA PHE A 40 2.82 3.66 15.49
C PHE A 40 4.20 3.02 15.61
N ASP A 41 5.23 3.63 15.01
CA ASP A 41 6.63 3.19 15.03
C ASP A 41 6.84 1.75 14.54
N SER A 42 5.95 1.24 13.67
CA SER A 42 6.05 -0.09 13.10
C SER A 42 5.13 -0.29 11.89
N GLU A 43 5.67 -0.75 10.77
CA GLU A 43 4.85 -1.22 9.63
C GLU A 43 3.92 -2.37 10.02
N GLN A 44 4.28 -3.16 11.03
CA GLN A 44 3.50 -4.29 11.53
C GLN A 44 2.27 -3.84 12.33
N ALA A 45 2.17 -2.55 12.68
CA ALA A 45 0.96 -1.97 13.26
C ALA A 45 -0.15 -1.80 12.22
N MET A 46 0.06 -2.22 10.96
CA MET A 46 -0.98 -2.26 9.94
C MET A 46 -1.74 -3.60 10.00
N VAL A 47 -3.06 -3.52 10.11
CA VAL A 47 -4.00 -4.64 9.94
C VAL A 47 -4.62 -4.51 8.55
N ARG A 48 -4.34 -5.45 7.66
CA ARG A 48 -4.90 -5.46 6.30
C ARG A 48 -6.02 -6.50 6.18
N ILE A 49 -7.14 -6.08 5.63
CA ILE A 49 -8.30 -6.91 5.31
C ILE A 49 -8.66 -6.69 3.85
N ASP A 50 -8.67 -7.75 3.07
CA ASP A 50 -9.11 -7.73 1.68
C ASP A 50 -10.63 -7.89 1.63
N MET A 51 -11.34 -6.86 1.17
CA MET A 51 -12.79 -6.85 1.12
C MET A 51 -13.37 -7.78 0.04
N SER A 52 -12.56 -8.24 -0.90
CA SER A 52 -12.97 -9.27 -1.85
C SER A 52 -13.30 -10.63 -1.20
N GLU A 53 -12.82 -10.88 0.02
CA GLU A 53 -13.17 -12.06 0.82
C GLU A 53 -14.57 -11.93 1.48
N PHE A 54 -15.16 -10.73 1.43
CA PHE A 54 -16.43 -10.39 2.09
C PHE A 54 -17.51 -9.92 1.10
N MET A 55 -17.50 -10.49 -0.10
CA MET A 55 -18.49 -10.19 -1.16
C MET A 55 -19.86 -10.79 -0.89
N GLU A 56 -19.92 -11.87 -0.13
CA GLU A 56 -21.16 -12.60 0.13
C GLU A 56 -21.68 -12.35 1.56
N GLN A 57 -23.00 -12.34 1.72
CA GLN A 57 -23.65 -12.04 3.00
C GLN A 57 -23.16 -12.94 4.14
N HIS A 58 -22.96 -14.22 3.89
CA HIS A 58 -22.50 -15.15 4.93
C HIS A 58 -21.06 -14.88 5.37
N SER A 59 -20.23 -14.26 4.53
CA SER A 59 -18.86 -13.90 4.88
C SER A 59 -18.80 -12.71 5.84
N VAL A 60 -19.82 -11.86 5.87
CA VAL A 60 -19.90 -10.69 6.78
C VAL A 60 -19.85 -11.15 8.25
N ALA A 61 -20.46 -12.27 8.58
CA ALA A 61 -20.38 -12.84 9.94
C ALA A 61 -18.95 -13.18 10.37
N ARG A 62 -18.05 -13.52 9.44
CA ARG A 62 -16.63 -13.75 9.76
C ARG A 62 -15.90 -12.45 10.13
N LEU A 63 -16.39 -11.31 9.65
CA LEU A 63 -15.78 -10.02 9.94
C LEU A 63 -15.97 -9.59 11.41
N ILE A 64 -17.17 -9.81 11.95
CA ILE A 64 -17.55 -9.40 13.31
C ILE A 64 -17.70 -10.58 14.29
N GLY A 65 -17.63 -11.83 13.80
CA GLY A 65 -17.88 -13.05 14.56
C GLY A 65 -19.30 -13.58 14.39
N ALA A 66 -19.41 -14.91 14.38
CA ALA A 66 -20.70 -15.58 14.30
C ALA A 66 -21.49 -15.40 15.62
N PRO A 67 -22.83 -15.31 15.56
CA PRO A 67 -23.65 -15.29 16.76
C PRO A 67 -23.64 -16.66 17.48
N PRO A 68 -24.04 -16.70 18.76
CA PRO A 68 -24.09 -17.95 19.53
C PRO A 68 -24.88 -19.04 18.82
N GLY A 69 -24.31 -20.26 18.78
CA GLY A 69 -24.93 -21.44 18.16
C GLY A 69 -24.60 -21.65 16.69
N TYR A 70 -23.82 -20.74 16.05
CA TYR A 70 -23.34 -20.90 14.68
C TYR A 70 -21.90 -21.39 14.64
N VAL A 71 -21.52 -22.04 13.53
CA VAL A 71 -20.15 -22.51 13.27
C VAL A 71 -19.22 -21.29 13.20
N GLY A 72 -18.07 -21.35 13.89
CA GLY A 72 -17.10 -20.24 13.96
C GLY A 72 -17.34 -19.25 15.12
N TYR A 73 -18.31 -19.49 16.01
CA TYR A 73 -18.57 -18.63 17.18
C TYR A 73 -17.35 -18.46 18.09
N GLU A 74 -16.57 -19.52 18.31
CA GLU A 74 -15.39 -19.50 19.19
C GLU A 74 -14.20 -18.74 18.57
N GLU A 75 -14.15 -18.63 17.25
CA GLU A 75 -13.03 -17.99 16.54
C GLU A 75 -13.04 -16.45 16.67
N GLY A 76 -14.20 -15.87 17.00
CA GLY A 76 -14.38 -14.41 17.01
C GLY A 76 -14.44 -13.80 15.61
N GLY A 77 -14.61 -12.49 15.53
CA GLY A 77 -14.61 -11.77 14.25
C GLY A 77 -13.20 -11.35 13.83
N TYR A 78 -12.88 -11.53 12.56
CA TYR A 78 -11.54 -11.18 12.05
C TYR A 78 -11.16 -9.71 12.29
N LEU A 79 -12.07 -8.77 12.01
CA LEU A 79 -11.88 -7.36 12.23
C LEU A 79 -11.81 -7.02 13.73
N THR A 80 -12.76 -7.53 14.51
CA THR A 80 -12.88 -7.23 15.93
C THR A 80 -11.73 -7.81 16.73
N GLU A 81 -11.30 -9.04 16.45
CA GLU A 81 -10.16 -9.65 17.12
C GLU A 81 -8.83 -8.97 16.75
N ALA A 82 -8.65 -8.57 15.47
CA ALA A 82 -7.44 -7.88 15.04
C ALA A 82 -7.26 -6.55 15.79
N VAL A 83 -8.31 -5.73 15.87
CA VAL A 83 -8.26 -4.44 16.58
C VAL A 83 -8.19 -4.62 18.10
N ARG A 84 -8.88 -5.62 18.67
CA ARG A 84 -8.81 -5.92 20.09
C ARG A 84 -7.38 -6.27 20.54
N ARG A 85 -6.63 -7.00 19.69
CA ARG A 85 -5.23 -7.35 19.95
C ARG A 85 -4.27 -6.19 19.70
N ARG A 86 -4.61 -5.29 18.80
CA ARG A 86 -3.78 -4.12 18.40
C ARG A 86 -4.65 -2.87 18.30
N PRO A 87 -5.02 -2.27 19.45
CA PRO A 87 -5.92 -1.11 19.46
C PRO A 87 -5.31 0.15 18.83
N TYR A 88 -3.98 0.25 18.85
CA TYR A 88 -3.21 1.30 18.16
C TYR A 88 -2.69 0.75 16.83
N SER A 89 -3.48 0.87 15.79
CA SER A 89 -3.14 0.31 14.47
C SER A 89 -3.74 1.12 13.33
N LEU A 90 -3.15 0.95 12.15
CA LEU A 90 -3.74 1.36 10.90
C LEU A 90 -4.54 0.17 10.34
N LEU A 91 -5.84 0.36 10.21
CA LEU A 91 -6.74 -0.60 9.59
C LEU A 91 -6.86 -0.28 8.10
N LEU A 92 -6.32 -1.16 7.25
CA LEU A 92 -6.43 -1.07 5.81
C LEU A 92 -7.51 -2.04 5.30
N LEU A 93 -8.61 -1.49 4.78
CA LEU A 93 -9.67 -2.21 4.10
C LEU A 93 -9.44 -2.09 2.59
N ASP A 94 -8.91 -3.15 1.98
CA ASP A 94 -8.49 -3.13 0.58
C ASP A 94 -9.64 -3.53 -0.33
N GLU A 95 -9.82 -2.83 -1.47
CA GLU A 95 -10.87 -3.05 -2.48
C GLU A 95 -12.30 -2.99 -1.90
N VAL A 96 -12.57 -1.92 -1.14
CA VAL A 96 -13.83 -1.75 -0.38
C VAL A 96 -15.07 -1.78 -1.27
N GLU A 97 -14.96 -1.42 -2.54
CA GLU A 97 -16.06 -1.48 -3.52
C GLU A 97 -16.58 -2.90 -3.80
N LYS A 98 -15.79 -3.94 -3.46
CA LYS A 98 -16.18 -5.35 -3.64
C LYS A 98 -16.97 -5.92 -2.46
N ALA A 99 -16.99 -5.22 -1.34
CA ALA A 99 -17.64 -5.69 -0.14
C ALA A 99 -19.16 -5.82 -0.30
N HIS A 100 -19.73 -6.81 0.38
CA HIS A 100 -21.19 -6.91 0.49
C HIS A 100 -21.80 -5.66 1.14
N PRO A 101 -22.99 -5.19 0.75
CA PRO A 101 -23.63 -4.00 1.32
C PRO A 101 -23.72 -3.98 2.85
N ASP A 102 -23.87 -5.13 3.50
CA ASP A 102 -23.93 -5.23 4.97
C ASP A 102 -22.61 -4.87 5.65
N VAL A 103 -21.46 -4.98 4.97
CA VAL A 103 -20.17 -4.54 5.48
C VAL A 103 -20.18 -3.02 5.72
N PHE A 104 -20.84 -2.25 4.86
CA PHE A 104 -20.92 -0.80 5.03
C PHE A 104 -21.71 -0.39 6.28
N ASN A 105 -22.70 -1.17 6.70
CA ASN A 105 -23.41 -0.93 7.95
C ASN A 105 -22.49 -1.11 9.17
N ILE A 106 -21.58 -2.10 9.12
CA ILE A 106 -20.55 -2.32 10.14
C ILE A 106 -19.54 -1.16 10.15
N LEU A 107 -19.07 -0.76 8.98
CA LEU A 107 -18.13 0.35 8.85
C LEU A 107 -18.72 1.68 9.28
N LEU A 108 -19.99 1.94 9.02
CA LEU A 108 -20.69 3.13 9.53
C LEU A 108 -20.63 3.19 11.05
N GLN A 109 -20.90 2.09 11.75
CA GLN A 109 -20.82 2.04 13.21
C GLN A 109 -19.39 2.34 13.69
N VAL A 110 -18.37 1.78 13.04
CA VAL A 110 -16.96 2.07 13.37
C VAL A 110 -16.63 3.55 13.15
N LEU A 111 -17.06 4.14 12.03
CA LEU A 111 -16.73 5.51 11.65
C LEU A 111 -17.50 6.56 12.46
N GLU A 112 -18.71 6.24 12.95
CA GLU A 112 -19.53 7.14 13.76
C GLU A 112 -19.24 7.05 15.24
N ASP A 113 -19.29 5.82 15.79
CA ASP A 113 -19.23 5.57 17.23
C ASP A 113 -17.83 5.20 17.71
N GLY A 114 -16.88 4.94 16.78
CA GLY A 114 -15.54 4.46 17.10
C GLY A 114 -15.55 3.13 17.87
N ARG A 115 -16.63 2.36 17.78
CA ARG A 115 -16.84 1.09 18.49
C ARG A 115 -17.59 0.12 17.62
N LEU A 116 -17.37 -1.17 17.88
CA LEU A 116 -18.10 -2.25 17.21
C LEU A 116 -18.35 -3.37 18.20
N THR A 117 -19.58 -3.85 18.28
CA THR A 117 -19.95 -5.01 19.10
C THR A 117 -19.81 -6.27 18.26
N ASP A 118 -19.01 -7.23 18.74
CA ASP A 118 -18.78 -8.50 18.07
C ASP A 118 -19.97 -9.48 18.25
N GLY A 119 -19.94 -10.59 17.54
CA GLY A 119 -20.97 -11.65 17.63
C GLY A 119 -21.07 -12.31 19.00
N GLN A 120 -20.10 -12.08 19.91
CA GLN A 120 -20.09 -12.57 21.29
C GLN A 120 -20.62 -11.51 22.29
N GLY A 121 -21.06 -10.36 21.81
CA GLY A 121 -21.56 -9.25 22.64
C GLY A 121 -20.45 -8.38 23.26
N ARG A 122 -19.19 -8.55 22.88
CA ARG A 122 -18.07 -7.73 23.38
C ARG A 122 -17.92 -6.50 22.51
N THR A 123 -17.77 -5.34 23.12
CA THR A 123 -17.52 -4.07 22.42
C THR A 123 -16.02 -3.87 22.21
N VAL A 124 -15.60 -3.64 20.99
CA VAL A 124 -14.22 -3.34 20.58
C VAL A 124 -14.09 -1.85 20.28
N ASP A 125 -13.02 -1.24 20.78
CA ASP A 125 -12.75 0.19 20.64
C ASP A 125 -11.84 0.46 19.44
N PHE A 126 -12.31 1.28 18.48
CA PHE A 126 -11.61 1.68 17.26
C PHE A 126 -11.09 3.13 17.32
N ARG A 127 -11.32 3.86 18.41
CA ARG A 127 -10.99 5.29 18.50
C ARG A 127 -9.50 5.59 18.36
N ASN A 128 -8.64 4.63 18.69
CA ASN A 128 -7.19 4.74 18.55
C ASN A 128 -6.68 4.24 17.20
N THR A 129 -7.56 3.79 16.30
CA THR A 129 -7.17 3.33 14.97
C THR A 129 -7.21 4.46 13.95
N VAL A 130 -6.45 4.30 12.88
CA VAL A 130 -6.61 5.05 11.62
C VAL A 130 -7.21 4.09 10.60
N VAL A 131 -8.36 4.43 10.05
CA VAL A 131 -9.06 3.61 9.06
C VAL A 131 -8.74 4.12 7.66
N VAL A 132 -8.14 3.28 6.84
CA VAL A 132 -7.88 3.55 5.43
C VAL A 132 -8.63 2.53 4.58
N MET A 133 -9.43 3.00 3.67
CA MET A 133 -10.15 2.20 2.68
C MET A 133 -9.53 2.45 1.32
N THR A 134 -9.26 1.42 0.53
CA THR A 134 -8.82 1.58 -0.86
C THR A 134 -9.89 1.16 -1.83
N SER A 135 -9.94 1.83 -2.98
CA SER A 135 -10.83 1.47 -4.08
C SER A 135 -10.19 1.75 -5.43
N ASN A 136 -10.58 0.94 -6.41
CA ASN A 136 -10.19 1.11 -7.81
C ASN A 136 -11.24 1.85 -8.64
N LEU A 137 -12.31 2.37 -8.01
CA LEU A 137 -13.32 3.18 -8.68
C LEU A 137 -12.68 4.40 -9.34
N GLY A 138 -13.17 4.74 -10.53
CA GLY A 138 -12.66 5.86 -11.32
C GLY A 138 -11.27 5.63 -11.95
N ALA A 139 -10.65 4.46 -11.80
CA ALA A 139 -9.35 4.15 -12.40
C ALA A 139 -9.35 4.27 -13.94
N VAL A 140 -10.49 4.08 -14.59
CA VAL A 140 -10.65 4.23 -16.04
C VAL A 140 -10.41 5.69 -16.43
N HIS A 141 -11.02 6.64 -15.76
CA HIS A 141 -10.87 8.07 -16.05
C HIS A 141 -9.43 8.58 -15.87
N ILE A 142 -8.70 7.99 -14.91
CA ILE A 142 -7.29 8.33 -14.67
C ILE A 142 -6.42 7.81 -15.81
N ARG A 143 -6.73 6.63 -16.38
CA ARG A 143 -5.99 6.06 -17.53
C ARG A 143 -6.29 6.80 -18.82
N GLU A 144 -7.57 7.03 -19.12
CA GLU A 144 -7.98 7.80 -20.31
C GLU A 144 -7.28 9.16 -20.36
N ALA A 145 -7.20 9.84 -19.24
CA ALA A 145 -6.52 11.12 -19.15
C ALA A 145 -4.99 11.05 -19.38
N LEU A 146 -4.37 9.89 -19.18
CA LEU A 146 -2.95 9.68 -19.53
C LEU A 146 -2.77 9.45 -21.04
N GLU A 147 -3.71 8.76 -21.66
CA GLU A 147 -3.68 8.46 -23.11
C GLU A 147 -3.99 9.71 -23.94
N GLU A 148 -4.88 10.57 -23.44
CA GLU A 148 -5.27 11.85 -24.07
C GLU A 148 -4.27 12.99 -23.81
N ASN A 149 -3.13 12.72 -23.16
CA ASN A 149 -2.22 13.75 -22.67
C ASN A 149 -1.63 14.60 -23.79
N ASP A 150 -2.34 15.64 -24.15
CA ASP A 150 -1.86 16.73 -25.01
C ASP A 150 -0.90 17.58 -24.15
N ALA A 151 0.38 17.62 -24.52
CA ALA A 151 1.45 18.30 -23.80
C ALA A 151 1.19 19.82 -23.58
N THR A 152 0.08 20.33 -24.14
CA THR A 152 -0.34 21.74 -24.08
C THR A 152 -1.45 22.02 -23.06
N ALA A 153 -2.05 20.98 -22.42
CA ALA A 153 -3.16 21.16 -21.49
C ALA A 153 -2.68 21.66 -20.10
N ASP A 154 -3.43 22.55 -19.49
CA ASP A 154 -3.22 22.96 -18.09
C ASP A 154 -3.36 21.75 -17.16
N ARG A 155 -2.24 21.27 -16.64
CA ARG A 155 -2.18 20.12 -15.72
C ARG A 155 -3.06 20.31 -14.48
N GLY A 156 -3.31 21.52 -14.03
CA GLY A 156 -4.16 21.84 -12.91
C GLY A 156 -5.64 21.59 -13.22
N ALA A 157 -6.10 22.10 -14.35
CA ALA A 157 -7.47 21.91 -14.83
C ALA A 157 -7.77 20.43 -15.14
N LEU A 158 -6.80 19.71 -15.75
CA LEU A 158 -6.95 18.29 -16.02
C LEU A 158 -7.11 17.47 -14.72
N LYS A 159 -6.27 17.72 -13.72
CA LYS A 159 -6.37 17.06 -12.39
C LYS A 159 -7.72 17.29 -11.74
N ALA A 160 -8.23 18.52 -11.77
CA ALA A 160 -9.55 18.84 -11.20
C ALA A 160 -10.68 18.11 -11.93
N THR A 161 -10.61 18.00 -13.26
CA THR A 161 -11.58 17.27 -14.07
C THR A 161 -11.57 15.77 -13.77
N ILE A 162 -10.38 15.16 -13.69
CA ILE A 162 -10.23 13.75 -13.32
C ILE A 162 -10.80 13.51 -11.92
N GLN A 163 -10.44 14.34 -10.96
CA GLN A 163 -10.95 14.24 -9.59
C GLN A 163 -12.47 14.31 -9.55
N ALA A 164 -13.10 15.23 -10.30
CA ALA A 164 -14.54 15.35 -10.37
C ALA A 164 -15.21 14.09 -10.96
N LYS A 165 -14.65 13.51 -12.03
CA LYS A 165 -15.15 12.25 -12.62
C LYS A 165 -15.04 11.08 -11.66
N VAL A 166 -13.86 10.91 -11.00
CA VAL A 166 -13.63 9.86 -10.01
C VAL A 166 -14.62 10.00 -8.84
N MET A 167 -14.82 11.21 -8.33
CA MET A 167 -15.77 11.44 -7.23
C MET A 167 -17.22 11.21 -7.64
N ALA A 168 -17.59 11.42 -8.92
CA ALA A 168 -18.91 11.06 -9.43
C ALA A 168 -19.14 9.54 -9.42
N ASP A 169 -18.13 8.74 -9.85
CA ASP A 169 -18.20 7.28 -9.78
C ASP A 169 -18.33 6.79 -8.32
N VAL A 170 -17.55 7.36 -7.43
CA VAL A 170 -17.60 7.07 -5.99
C VAL A 170 -18.99 7.37 -5.42
N ALA A 171 -19.58 8.53 -5.76
CA ALA A 171 -20.91 8.93 -5.31
C ALA A 171 -22.03 8.06 -5.90
N SER A 172 -21.83 7.45 -7.06
CA SER A 172 -22.78 6.51 -7.66
C SER A 172 -22.75 5.12 -7.01
N HIS A 173 -21.58 4.74 -6.46
CA HIS A 173 -21.35 3.41 -5.89
C HIS A 173 -21.63 3.34 -4.38
N PHE A 174 -21.17 4.33 -3.63
CA PHE A 174 -21.31 4.37 -2.18
C PHE A 174 -22.50 5.27 -1.75
N ARG A 175 -23.16 4.86 -0.67
CA ARG A 175 -24.24 5.67 -0.11
C ARG A 175 -23.70 7.00 0.43
N PRO A 176 -24.46 8.12 0.27
CA PRO A 176 -24.02 9.43 0.77
C PRO A 176 -23.71 9.45 2.26
N GLU A 177 -24.46 8.69 3.07
CA GLU A 177 -24.23 8.57 4.51
C GLU A 177 -22.87 8.02 4.84
N PHE A 178 -22.37 7.06 4.04
CA PHE A 178 -21.02 6.47 4.21
C PHE A 178 -19.94 7.48 3.83
N LEU A 179 -20.07 8.14 2.68
CA LEU A 179 -19.10 9.12 2.21
C LEU A 179 -18.96 10.32 3.17
N ASN A 180 -20.06 10.75 3.79
CA ASN A 180 -20.06 11.85 4.75
C ASN A 180 -19.36 11.53 6.08
N ARG A 181 -19.05 10.26 6.35
CA ARG A 181 -18.30 9.81 7.54
C ARG A 181 -16.81 9.67 7.30
N ILE A 182 -16.38 9.77 6.06
CA ILE A 182 -14.97 9.73 5.66
C ILE A 182 -14.39 11.14 5.81
N ASP A 183 -13.28 11.27 6.53
CA ASP A 183 -12.65 12.57 6.76
C ASP A 183 -12.05 13.14 5.48
N GLU A 184 -11.48 12.29 4.62
CA GLU A 184 -10.84 12.73 3.39
C GLU A 184 -10.78 11.62 2.33
N SER A 185 -11.09 12.00 1.07
CA SER A 185 -10.90 11.14 -0.10
C SER A 185 -9.69 11.63 -0.90
N VAL A 186 -8.73 10.73 -1.13
CA VAL A 186 -7.47 11.02 -1.81
C VAL A 186 -7.43 10.28 -3.14
N VAL A 187 -7.35 11.03 -4.24
CA VAL A 187 -7.23 10.46 -5.59
C VAL A 187 -5.75 10.30 -5.92
N PHE A 188 -5.32 9.06 -6.11
CA PHE A 188 -3.98 8.71 -6.57
C PHE A 188 -3.94 8.77 -8.09
N HIS A 189 -3.00 9.53 -8.60
CA HIS A 189 -2.73 9.59 -10.03
C HIS A 189 -1.92 8.38 -10.48
N ALA A 190 -1.99 8.07 -11.78
CA ALA A 190 -1.10 7.06 -12.35
C ALA A 190 0.36 7.51 -12.27
N LEU A 191 1.26 6.52 -12.18
CA LEU A 191 2.70 6.77 -12.09
C LEU A 191 3.25 7.12 -13.48
N GLU A 192 4.07 8.14 -13.55
CA GLU A 192 4.89 8.46 -14.71
C GLU A 192 6.18 7.63 -14.66
N GLN A 193 6.87 7.48 -15.80
CA GLN A 193 8.12 6.70 -15.88
C GLN A 193 9.22 7.22 -14.94
N SER A 194 9.30 8.55 -14.73
CA SER A 194 10.21 9.18 -13.77
C SER A 194 9.99 8.66 -12.34
N HIS A 195 8.73 8.50 -11.94
CA HIS A 195 8.40 7.99 -10.61
C HIS A 195 8.81 6.51 -10.43
N ILE A 196 8.81 5.72 -11.53
CA ILE A 196 9.22 4.31 -11.48
C ILE A 196 10.73 4.20 -11.18
N ALA A 197 11.55 5.10 -11.73
CA ALA A 197 12.98 5.13 -11.40
C ALA A 197 13.22 5.43 -9.91
N ASP A 198 12.51 6.40 -9.35
CA ASP A 198 12.58 6.70 -7.91
C ASP A 198 12.14 5.52 -7.05
N ILE A 199 11.06 4.83 -7.44
CA ILE A 199 10.58 3.64 -6.74
C ILE A 199 11.60 2.50 -6.86
N ALA A 200 12.23 2.32 -8.03
CA ALA A 200 13.29 1.34 -8.22
C ALA A 200 14.47 1.60 -7.28
N ALA A 201 14.92 2.86 -7.18
CA ALA A 201 15.98 3.25 -6.27
C ALA A 201 15.65 2.96 -4.80
N LEU A 202 14.42 3.25 -4.35
CA LEU A 202 13.95 2.92 -3.00
C LEU A 202 13.93 1.41 -2.73
N GLN A 203 13.45 0.60 -3.68
CA GLN A 203 13.44 -0.86 -3.53
C GLN A 203 14.85 -1.45 -3.54
N LEU A 204 15.76 -0.92 -4.35
CA LEU A 204 17.16 -1.30 -4.36
C LEU A 204 17.88 -0.93 -3.05
N ALA A 205 17.55 0.22 -2.46
CA ALA A 205 18.06 0.59 -1.14
C ALA A 205 17.64 -0.42 -0.06
N ALA A 206 16.42 -0.95 -0.13
CA ALA A 206 15.96 -2.00 0.77
C ALA A 206 16.71 -3.35 0.54
N VAL A 207 17.08 -3.67 -0.71
CA VAL A 207 17.96 -4.82 -1.01
C VAL A 207 19.34 -4.60 -0.43
N SER A 208 19.91 -3.39 -0.63
CA SER A 208 21.24 -3.01 -0.11
C SER A 208 21.29 -3.10 1.43
N ALA A 209 20.26 -2.64 2.13
CA ALA A 209 20.17 -2.74 3.59
C ALA A 209 20.28 -4.21 4.07
N ARG A 210 19.57 -5.15 3.41
CA ARG A 210 19.64 -6.59 3.74
C ARG A 210 21.02 -7.19 3.49
N LEU A 211 21.78 -6.68 2.52
CA LEU A 211 23.16 -7.11 2.26
C LEU A 211 24.12 -6.53 3.30
N THR A 212 23.87 -5.35 3.81
CA THR A 212 24.65 -4.72 4.89
C THR A 212 24.62 -5.57 6.16
N ASP A 213 23.51 -6.24 6.48
CA ASP A 213 23.41 -7.19 7.60
C ASP A 213 24.39 -8.39 7.44
N ARG A 214 24.83 -8.64 6.21
CA ARG A 214 25.84 -9.67 5.87
C ARG A 214 27.23 -9.09 5.65
N SER A 215 27.45 -7.83 6.03
CA SER A 215 28.72 -7.10 5.80
C SER A 215 29.08 -6.98 4.30
N LEU A 216 28.07 -6.88 3.44
CA LEU A 216 28.23 -6.66 2.01
C LEU A 216 27.65 -5.30 1.63
N THR A 217 28.30 -4.63 0.70
CA THR A 217 27.82 -3.34 0.15
C THR A 217 27.36 -3.55 -1.28
N LEU A 218 26.20 -3.04 -1.66
CA LEU A 218 25.69 -3.04 -3.03
C LEU A 218 25.77 -1.63 -3.61
N SER A 219 26.48 -1.48 -4.71
CA SER A 219 26.51 -0.27 -5.52
C SER A 219 25.82 -0.54 -6.85
N VAL A 220 24.80 0.24 -7.18
CA VAL A 220 24.02 0.03 -8.40
C VAL A 220 24.23 1.22 -9.32
N ALA A 221 24.64 0.97 -10.55
CA ALA A 221 24.81 2.04 -11.56
C ALA A 221 23.45 2.59 -12.02
N ASP A 222 23.40 3.88 -12.38
CA ASP A 222 22.17 4.53 -12.81
C ASP A 222 21.53 3.87 -14.04
N GLU A 223 22.33 3.29 -14.92
CA GLU A 223 21.87 2.53 -16.08
C GLU A 223 21.06 1.29 -15.68
N VAL A 224 21.43 0.63 -14.57
CA VAL A 224 20.69 -0.51 -14.03
C VAL A 224 19.33 -0.05 -13.47
N VAL A 225 19.31 1.08 -12.77
CA VAL A 225 18.07 1.67 -12.25
C VAL A 225 17.11 2.01 -13.41
N ALA A 226 17.64 2.63 -14.48
CA ALA A 226 16.88 2.96 -15.67
C ALA A 226 16.34 1.70 -16.37
N HIS A 227 17.16 0.66 -16.51
CA HIS A 227 16.76 -0.62 -17.10
C HIS A 227 15.66 -1.31 -16.27
N LEU A 228 15.79 -1.32 -14.95
CA LEU A 228 14.77 -1.87 -14.05
C LEU A 228 13.46 -1.08 -14.13
N ALA A 229 13.54 0.24 -14.22
CA ALA A 229 12.37 1.10 -14.36
C ALA A 229 11.61 0.82 -15.66
N ASP A 230 12.34 0.62 -16.77
CA ASP A 230 11.75 0.27 -18.07
C ASP A 230 11.07 -1.12 -18.04
N GLN A 231 11.75 -2.12 -17.49
CA GLN A 231 11.22 -3.47 -17.33
C GLN A 231 10.09 -3.58 -16.28
N GLY A 232 10.06 -2.65 -15.34
CA GLY A 232 9.14 -2.65 -14.19
C GLY A 232 7.91 -1.76 -14.35
N PHE A 233 7.79 -1.04 -15.46
CA PHE A 233 6.65 -0.17 -15.75
C PHE A 233 5.59 -0.89 -16.58
N ASP A 234 4.33 -0.75 -16.16
CA ASP A 234 3.18 -1.18 -16.94
C ASP A 234 2.07 -0.11 -16.80
N PRO A 235 1.52 0.40 -17.92
CA PRO A 235 0.49 1.44 -17.88
C PRO A 235 -0.78 1.04 -17.11
N VAL A 236 -1.09 -0.26 -17.04
CA VAL A 236 -2.28 -0.80 -16.37
C VAL A 236 -1.98 -1.14 -14.91
N TYR A 237 -0.82 -1.77 -14.66
CA TYR A 237 -0.44 -2.29 -13.34
C TYR A 237 0.54 -1.39 -12.56
N GLY A 238 0.91 -0.23 -13.13
CA GLY A 238 1.81 0.74 -12.51
C GLY A 238 3.18 0.15 -12.17
N ALA A 239 3.62 0.35 -10.91
CA ALA A 239 4.89 -0.19 -10.42
C ALA A 239 4.81 -1.64 -9.89
N ARG A 240 3.66 -2.33 -10.03
CA ARG A 240 3.53 -3.72 -9.51
C ARG A 240 4.52 -4.70 -10.17
N PRO A 241 4.82 -4.62 -11.49
CA PRO A 241 5.83 -5.48 -12.11
C PRO A 241 7.27 -5.22 -11.64
N LEU A 242 7.57 -4.01 -11.17
CA LEU A 242 8.92 -3.60 -10.76
C LEU A 242 9.51 -4.51 -9.68
N LYS A 243 8.71 -4.88 -8.67
CA LYS A 243 9.16 -5.80 -7.62
C LYS A 243 9.60 -7.16 -8.19
N ARG A 244 8.87 -7.67 -9.18
CA ARG A 244 9.23 -8.93 -9.86
C ARG A 244 10.48 -8.77 -10.72
N ALA A 245 10.63 -7.61 -11.39
CA ALA A 245 11.82 -7.31 -12.17
C ALA A 245 13.07 -7.26 -11.26
N ILE A 246 13.00 -6.57 -10.13
CA ILE A 246 14.09 -6.53 -9.13
C ILE A 246 14.39 -7.92 -8.60
N GLN A 247 13.39 -8.71 -8.25
CA GLN A 247 13.59 -10.08 -7.78
C GLN A 247 14.31 -10.95 -8.82
N ARG A 248 13.86 -10.88 -10.06
CA ARG A 248 14.40 -11.70 -11.16
C ARG A 248 15.81 -11.26 -11.58
N LEU A 249 16.03 -9.95 -11.70
CA LEU A 249 17.25 -9.39 -12.30
C LEU A 249 18.34 -9.05 -11.26
N ILE A 250 17.96 -8.83 -10.01
CA ILE A 250 18.90 -8.47 -8.93
C ILE A 250 18.96 -9.55 -7.87
N GLU A 251 17.83 -9.84 -7.18
CA GLU A 251 17.87 -10.68 -5.97
C GLU A 251 18.26 -12.13 -6.28
N ASN A 252 17.68 -12.73 -7.33
CA ASN A 252 18.00 -14.13 -7.67
C ASN A 252 19.44 -14.30 -8.12
N PRO A 253 19.99 -13.52 -9.09
CA PRO A 253 21.39 -13.66 -9.48
C PRO A 253 22.38 -13.36 -8.34
N LEU A 254 22.09 -12.36 -7.50
CA LEU A 254 22.91 -12.11 -6.31
C LEU A 254 22.88 -13.27 -5.33
N ALA A 255 21.72 -13.88 -5.11
CA ALA A 255 21.60 -15.03 -4.23
C ALA A 255 22.41 -16.23 -4.76
N GLU A 256 22.37 -16.48 -6.07
CA GLU A 256 23.18 -17.53 -6.72
C GLU A 256 24.68 -17.29 -6.55
N ALA A 257 25.15 -16.06 -6.83
CA ALA A 257 26.55 -15.68 -6.69
C ALA A 257 27.04 -15.74 -5.22
N LEU A 258 26.19 -15.34 -4.27
CA LEU A 258 26.50 -15.46 -2.84
C LEU A 258 26.62 -16.92 -2.38
N LEU A 259 25.74 -17.79 -2.88
CA LEU A 259 25.78 -19.23 -2.56
C LEU A 259 26.96 -19.94 -3.24
N ALA A 260 27.38 -19.48 -4.42
CA ALA A 260 28.58 -19.97 -5.10
C ALA A 260 29.89 -19.53 -4.42
N GLY A 261 29.82 -18.53 -3.52
CA GLY A 261 31.00 -18.01 -2.81
C GLY A 261 31.76 -16.94 -3.60
N ASP A 262 31.14 -16.35 -4.63
CA ASP A 262 31.79 -15.33 -5.46
C ASP A 262 32.06 -14.05 -4.67
N PHE A 263 31.28 -13.79 -3.62
CA PHE A 263 31.40 -12.64 -2.73
C PHE A 263 31.58 -13.04 -1.28
N SER A 264 32.44 -12.32 -0.57
CA SER A 264 32.77 -12.55 0.85
C SER A 264 32.41 -11.33 1.70
N PRO A 265 32.17 -11.51 3.03
CA PRO A 265 31.95 -10.38 3.91
C PRO A 265 33.04 -9.31 3.78
N GLY A 266 32.65 -8.06 3.64
CA GLY A 266 33.54 -6.92 3.39
C GLY A 266 33.63 -6.51 1.92
N ASP A 267 33.13 -7.32 0.99
CA ASP A 267 33.15 -6.99 -0.43
C ASP A 267 32.10 -5.91 -0.77
N THR A 268 32.44 -5.08 -1.76
CA THR A 268 31.49 -4.19 -2.43
C THR A 268 31.14 -4.81 -3.78
N ILE A 269 29.85 -5.09 -3.96
CA ILE A 269 29.28 -5.64 -5.18
C ILE A 269 28.84 -4.47 -6.06
N GLN A 270 29.33 -4.42 -7.29
CA GLN A 270 28.95 -3.44 -8.29
C GLN A 270 28.01 -4.07 -9.30
N ALA A 271 26.78 -3.54 -9.39
CA ALA A 271 25.80 -3.92 -10.40
C ALA A 271 25.90 -2.94 -11.58
N THR A 272 26.26 -3.46 -12.77
CA THR A 272 26.46 -2.69 -14.01
C THR A 272 25.74 -3.35 -15.18
N MET A 273 25.58 -2.59 -16.29
CA MET A 273 25.06 -3.14 -17.55
C MET A 273 26.21 -3.50 -18.48
N SER A 274 26.16 -4.71 -19.06
CA SER A 274 27.06 -5.13 -20.15
C SER A 274 26.21 -5.42 -21.39
N GLY A 275 26.01 -4.42 -22.25
CA GLY A 275 25.00 -4.46 -23.29
C GLY A 275 23.59 -4.52 -22.70
N SER A 276 22.84 -5.59 -22.96
CA SER A 276 21.51 -5.83 -22.40
C SER A 276 21.51 -6.70 -21.14
N GLU A 277 22.67 -7.18 -20.71
CA GLU A 277 22.78 -8.08 -19.55
C GLU A 277 23.28 -7.33 -18.32
N LEU A 278 22.71 -7.65 -17.18
CA LEU A 278 23.13 -7.13 -15.90
C LEU A 278 24.24 -8.02 -15.32
N ARG A 279 25.31 -7.40 -14.83
CA ARG A 279 26.47 -8.08 -14.22
C ARG A 279 26.73 -7.60 -12.81
N PHE A 280 27.30 -8.50 -12.02
CA PHE A 280 27.73 -8.26 -10.65
C PHE A 280 29.22 -8.55 -10.53
N ASP A 281 30.00 -7.52 -10.26
CA ASP A 281 31.45 -7.62 -10.13
C ASP A 281 31.90 -7.12 -8.74
N LYS A 282 33.04 -7.60 -8.25
CA LYS A 282 33.68 -7.00 -7.07
C LYS A 282 34.24 -5.63 -7.44
N ALA A 283 33.86 -4.60 -6.69
CA ALA A 283 34.54 -3.31 -6.82
C ALA A 283 36.01 -3.49 -6.45
N THR A 284 36.87 -3.22 -7.41
CA THR A 284 38.32 -3.18 -7.14
C THR A 284 38.58 -1.94 -6.27
N THR A 285 38.90 -2.16 -5.00
CA THR A 285 39.40 -1.08 -4.13
C THR A 285 40.73 -0.65 -4.77
N MET A 286 40.75 0.51 -5.44
CA MET A 286 42.05 1.15 -5.69
C MET A 286 42.61 1.52 -4.30
N VAL A 287 43.54 0.72 -3.82
CA VAL A 287 44.40 1.12 -2.73
C VAL A 287 45.26 2.23 -3.33
N ASP A 288 44.99 3.47 -2.96
CA ASP A 288 45.87 4.60 -3.23
C ASP A 288 47.23 4.21 -2.63
N ALA A 289 48.16 3.85 -3.52
CA ALA A 289 49.58 3.75 -3.19
C ALA A 289 50.10 5.18 -3.03
N ALA A 290 50.14 5.64 -1.78
CA ALA A 290 50.89 6.82 -1.38
C ALA A 290 52.29 6.41 -0.93
#